data_e00a2abf3038d73a3913d41b11f69b48
#
_entry.id   e00a2abf3038d73a3913d41b11f69b48
#
_cell.length_a   1.000
_cell.length_b   1.000
_cell.length_c   1.000
_cell.angle_alpha   90.00
_cell.angle_beta   90.00
_cell.angle_gamma   90.00
#
_symmetry.space_group_name_H-M   'P 1'
#
loop_
_entity.id
_entity.type
_entity.pdbx_description
1 polymer ?
#
loop_
_entity_poly.entity_id
_entity_poly.type
_entity_poly.pdbx_seq_one_letter_code
_entity_poly.pdbx_strand_id
1 'polypeptide(L)'
;VKRVLRATGKQGWGLAYFAMQAVAGLAWWTLVFLQPSVRAATLGSLDPIAVAALDVPLFVLCSALAACGIRAAAEVATGWTALVAAALAVYATFTSEAGLGVLMMIAATACSGLALCLVLLGRVPTDWIIRGPFAFRSAASSRPASAHVSATIGQMILFWGFFLGAVPLVISWLERRWMVYLPLPQSVATAGAVILMLASILGVASAVTMSSRGRGTPLPSAMPNRLVIAGPYRWVRNPMAVAGIAQGVGVGLILGSWLVVAYAMIGSLVWNYAVRPLEEADLENRFGAEFRRYRSSVSCWVPRVGRN
;
A
#
# COMPACT_ATOMS: atom_id res chain seq x y z
N VAL A 1 -18.83 -26.71 23.55
CA VAL A 1 -17.67 -27.04 24.37
C VAL A 1 -16.51 -27.41 23.43
N LYS A 2 -15.41 -26.58 23.38
CA LYS A 2 -14.08 -26.83 22.85
C LYS A 2 -13.98 -27.43 21.42
N ARG A 3 -14.32 -26.68 20.38
CA ARG A 3 -13.56 -26.74 19.15
C ARG A 3 -12.37 -25.74 19.28
N VAL A 4 -11.28 -26.20 19.84
CA VAL A 4 -9.96 -25.64 19.54
C VAL A 4 -9.75 -25.95 18.06
N LEU A 5 -10.12 -25.01 17.20
CA LEU A 5 -9.82 -25.05 15.77
C LEU A 5 -8.30 -25.18 15.70
N ARG A 6 -7.79 -26.29 15.19
CA ARG A 6 -6.43 -26.33 14.65
C ARG A 6 -6.41 -25.22 13.58
N ALA A 7 -5.86 -24.06 13.97
CA ALA A 7 -5.74 -22.93 13.09
C ALA A 7 -4.97 -23.42 11.84
N THR A 8 -5.53 -23.25 10.65
CA THR A 8 -4.74 -23.41 9.43
C THR A 8 -3.54 -22.49 9.56
N GLY A 9 -2.37 -22.83 8.99
CA GLY A 9 -1.14 -22.06 9.20
C GLY A 9 -1.32 -20.55 9.02
N LYS A 10 -2.22 -20.11 8.12
CA LYS A 10 -2.53 -18.68 7.87
C LYS A 10 -3.35 -18.02 8.99
N GLN A 11 -4.30 -18.74 9.60
CA GLN A 11 -5.04 -18.22 10.75
C GLN A 11 -4.13 -18.05 11.97
N GLY A 12 -3.16 -18.95 12.15
CA GLY A 12 -2.14 -18.84 13.19
C GLY A 12 -1.36 -17.53 13.15
N TRP A 13 -1.01 -17.02 11.96
CA TRP A 13 -0.37 -15.72 11.81
C TRP A 13 -1.25 -14.56 12.29
N GLY A 14 -2.56 -14.62 12.01
CA GLY A 14 -3.50 -13.60 12.51
C GLY A 14 -3.58 -13.61 14.05
N LEU A 15 -3.67 -14.79 14.68
CA LEU A 15 -3.67 -14.92 16.14
C LEU A 15 -2.34 -14.44 16.76
N ALA A 16 -1.20 -14.81 16.15
CA ALA A 16 0.12 -14.37 16.60
C ALA A 16 0.27 -12.84 16.52
N TYR A 17 -0.28 -12.21 15.49
CA TYR A 17 -0.29 -10.75 15.40
C TYR A 17 -1.07 -10.13 16.58
N PHE A 18 -2.27 -10.61 16.91
CA PHE A 18 -3.03 -10.08 18.03
C PHE A 18 -2.33 -10.32 19.38
N ALA A 19 -1.61 -11.44 19.55
CA ALA A 19 -0.76 -11.65 20.73
C ALA A 19 0.36 -10.59 20.81
N MET A 20 1.05 -10.35 19.71
CA MET A 20 2.09 -9.32 19.62
C MET A 20 1.50 -7.91 19.89
N GLN A 21 0.33 -7.61 19.34
CA GLN A 21 -0.36 -6.32 19.55
C GLN A 21 -0.73 -6.12 21.01
N ALA A 22 -1.22 -7.15 21.70
CA ALA A 22 -1.53 -7.07 23.14
C ALA A 22 -0.27 -6.78 23.98
N VAL A 23 0.83 -7.48 23.72
CA VAL A 23 2.11 -7.27 24.40
C VAL A 23 2.67 -5.88 24.09
N ALA A 24 2.65 -5.46 22.83
CA ALA A 24 3.12 -4.15 22.42
C ALA A 24 2.28 -3.02 23.03
N GLY A 25 0.95 -3.18 23.10
CA GLY A 25 0.06 -2.22 23.74
C GLY A 25 0.32 -2.12 25.25
N LEU A 26 0.50 -3.23 25.93
CA LEU A 26 0.84 -3.23 27.36
C LEU A 26 2.19 -2.54 27.61
N ALA A 27 3.19 -2.85 26.80
CA ALA A 27 4.52 -2.21 26.87
C ALA A 27 4.43 -0.71 26.60
N TRP A 28 3.66 -0.30 25.60
CA TRP A 28 3.46 1.12 25.29
C TRP A 28 2.77 1.86 26.43
N TRP A 29 1.70 1.31 27.02
CA TRP A 29 1.04 1.91 28.18
C TRP A 29 1.98 2.03 29.39
N THR A 30 2.82 1.01 29.63
CA THR A 30 3.85 1.08 30.67
C THR A 30 4.80 2.27 30.39
N LEU A 31 5.26 2.43 29.15
CA LEU A 31 6.13 3.55 28.77
C LEU A 31 5.44 4.91 28.86
N VAL A 32 4.15 5.01 28.54
CA VAL A 32 3.37 6.26 28.67
C VAL A 32 3.34 6.76 30.13
N PHE A 33 3.24 5.85 31.09
CA PHE A 33 3.26 6.23 32.51
C PHE A 33 4.66 6.49 33.05
N LEU A 34 5.67 5.77 32.55
CA LEU A 34 7.05 5.88 33.04
C LEU A 34 7.89 6.97 32.32
N GLN A 35 7.58 7.29 31.06
CA GLN A 35 8.41 8.14 30.20
C GLN A 35 7.61 9.31 29.64
N PRO A 36 7.78 10.54 30.19
CA PRO A 36 7.08 11.74 29.72
C PRO A 36 7.27 12.02 28.22
N SER A 37 8.45 11.71 27.67
CA SER A 37 8.74 11.90 26.24
C SER A 37 7.89 10.99 25.34
N VAL A 38 7.68 9.73 25.72
CA VAL A 38 6.80 8.81 24.99
C VAL A 38 5.37 9.31 25.04
N ARG A 39 4.89 9.71 26.24
CA ARG A 39 3.56 10.27 26.39
C ARG A 39 3.37 11.52 25.51
N ALA A 40 4.26 12.48 25.58
CA ALA A 40 4.17 13.71 24.77
C ALA A 40 4.15 13.41 23.26
N ALA A 41 4.99 12.47 22.79
CA ALA A 41 5.09 12.15 21.38
C ALA A 41 3.91 11.35 20.84
N THR A 42 3.21 10.56 21.69
CA THR A 42 2.16 9.62 21.22
C THR A 42 0.76 9.95 21.71
N LEU A 43 0.60 10.70 22.81
CA LEU A 43 -0.68 11.13 23.37
C LEU A 43 -0.83 12.66 23.41
N GLY A 44 0.29 13.40 23.35
CA GLY A 44 0.25 14.86 23.51
C GLY A 44 -0.23 15.28 24.89
N SER A 45 -1.19 16.21 24.94
CA SER A 45 -1.81 16.73 26.17
C SER A 45 -3.06 15.95 26.61
N LEU A 46 -3.42 14.85 25.95
CA LEU A 46 -4.54 14.00 26.38
C LEU A 46 -4.27 13.39 27.77
N ASP A 47 -5.32 13.33 28.60
CA ASP A 47 -5.23 12.70 29.91
C ASP A 47 -4.96 11.17 29.78
N PRO A 48 -3.81 10.67 30.25
CA PRO A 48 -3.44 9.27 30.05
C PRO A 48 -4.34 8.30 30.82
N ILE A 49 -4.94 8.72 31.94
CA ILE A 49 -5.82 7.84 32.74
C ILE A 49 -7.15 7.69 32.02
N ALA A 50 -7.72 8.77 31.53
CA ALA A 50 -8.98 8.75 30.80
C ALA A 50 -8.85 7.91 29.50
N VAL A 51 -7.75 8.07 28.75
CA VAL A 51 -7.51 7.29 27.55
C VAL A 51 -7.27 5.83 27.88
N ALA A 52 -6.45 5.51 28.91
CA ALA A 52 -6.18 4.15 29.34
C ALA A 52 -7.43 3.40 29.77
N ALA A 53 -8.36 4.07 30.44
CA ALA A 53 -9.62 3.48 30.90
C ALA A 53 -10.44 2.84 29.76
N LEU A 54 -10.33 3.41 28.54
CA LEU A 54 -10.99 2.88 27.34
C LEU A 54 -10.06 2.00 26.51
N ASP A 55 -8.81 2.41 26.34
CA ASP A 55 -7.90 1.75 25.41
C ASP A 55 -7.36 0.43 25.96
N VAL A 56 -7.04 0.33 27.24
CA VAL A 56 -6.57 -0.93 27.82
C VAL A 56 -7.58 -2.07 27.65
N PRO A 57 -8.88 -1.93 27.98
CA PRO A 57 -9.84 -3.01 27.72
C PRO A 57 -10.10 -3.25 26.22
N LEU A 58 -10.22 -2.21 25.41
CA LEU A 58 -10.66 -2.35 24.01
C LEU A 58 -9.51 -2.66 23.05
N PHE A 59 -8.29 -2.20 23.34
CA PHE A 59 -7.11 -2.51 22.55
C PHE A 59 -6.33 -3.69 23.13
N VAL A 60 -5.84 -3.59 24.37
CA VAL A 60 -4.93 -4.60 24.94
C VAL A 60 -5.67 -5.89 25.29
N LEU A 61 -6.75 -5.82 26.09
CA LEU A 61 -7.48 -7.02 26.53
C LEU A 61 -8.18 -7.69 25.34
N CYS A 62 -8.85 -6.91 24.45
CA CYS A 62 -9.47 -7.50 23.27
C CYS A 62 -8.44 -8.13 22.33
N SER A 63 -7.23 -7.56 22.16
CA SER A 63 -6.15 -8.21 21.40
C SER A 63 -5.70 -9.52 22.06
N ALA A 64 -5.56 -9.57 23.38
CA ALA A 64 -5.23 -10.80 24.10
C ALA A 64 -6.32 -11.88 23.94
N LEU A 65 -7.60 -11.50 24.04
CA LEU A 65 -8.74 -12.39 23.79
C LEU A 65 -8.81 -12.86 22.33
N ALA A 66 -8.49 -11.97 21.38
CA ALA A 66 -8.39 -12.30 19.95
C ALA A 66 -7.28 -13.34 19.70
N ALA A 67 -6.13 -13.19 20.35
CA ALA A 67 -5.03 -14.16 20.29
C ALA A 67 -5.46 -15.56 20.83
N CYS A 68 -6.41 -15.60 21.76
CA CYS A 68 -7.03 -16.86 22.22
C CYS A 68 -8.10 -17.41 21.26
N GLY A 69 -8.31 -16.77 20.10
CA GLY A 69 -9.24 -17.23 19.06
C GLY A 69 -10.67 -16.70 19.19
N ILE A 70 -10.92 -15.70 20.04
CA ILE A 70 -12.24 -15.06 20.18
C ILE A 70 -12.44 -14.06 19.04
N ARG A 71 -13.24 -14.42 18.02
CA ARG A 71 -13.45 -13.61 16.81
C ARG A 71 -14.03 -12.23 17.10
N ALA A 72 -15.04 -12.15 17.94
CA ALA A 72 -15.65 -10.88 18.33
C ALA A 72 -14.63 -9.91 18.96
N ALA A 73 -13.68 -10.43 19.75
CA ALA A 73 -12.62 -9.62 20.31
C ALA A 73 -11.65 -9.08 19.23
N ALA A 74 -11.38 -9.88 18.19
CA ALA A 74 -10.57 -9.42 17.05
C ALA A 74 -11.28 -8.29 16.26
N GLU A 75 -12.60 -8.41 16.08
CA GLU A 75 -13.42 -7.36 15.42
C GLU A 75 -13.43 -6.08 16.27
N VAL A 76 -13.65 -6.19 17.59
CA VAL A 76 -13.64 -5.04 18.51
C VAL A 76 -12.27 -4.38 18.55
N ALA A 77 -11.19 -5.15 18.73
CA ALA A 77 -9.82 -4.61 18.74
C ALA A 77 -9.48 -3.88 17.47
N THR A 78 -9.84 -4.45 16.30
CA THR A 78 -9.59 -3.83 14.99
C THR A 78 -10.41 -2.55 14.80
N GLY A 79 -11.70 -2.58 15.13
CA GLY A 79 -12.59 -1.42 15.05
C GLY A 79 -12.15 -0.30 15.99
N TRP A 80 -11.76 -0.63 17.20
CA TRP A 80 -11.23 0.31 18.18
C TRP A 80 -9.92 0.96 17.67
N THR A 81 -8.98 0.15 17.18
CA THR A 81 -7.72 0.63 16.63
C THR A 81 -7.95 1.64 15.51
N ALA A 82 -8.89 1.36 14.60
CA ALA A 82 -9.26 2.27 13.52
C ALA A 82 -9.89 3.57 14.03
N LEU A 83 -10.77 3.48 15.02
CA LEU A 83 -11.40 4.64 15.65
C LEU A 83 -10.36 5.55 16.32
N VAL A 84 -9.45 4.95 17.10
CA VAL A 84 -8.36 5.71 17.76
C VAL A 84 -7.42 6.32 16.74
N ALA A 85 -7.06 5.60 15.66
CA ALA A 85 -6.26 6.16 14.58
C ALA A 85 -6.91 7.41 13.96
N ALA A 86 -8.22 7.34 13.67
CA ALA A 86 -8.97 8.48 13.12
C ALA A 86 -9.07 9.64 14.13
N ALA A 87 -9.39 9.35 15.38
CA ALA A 87 -9.50 10.37 16.43
C ALA A 87 -8.16 11.08 16.70
N LEU A 88 -7.06 10.33 16.81
CA LEU A 88 -5.72 10.91 16.96
C LEU A 88 -5.28 11.69 15.72
N ALA A 89 -5.61 11.23 14.51
CA ALA A 89 -5.31 11.97 13.29
C ALA A 89 -6.01 13.34 13.28
N VAL A 90 -7.28 13.38 13.67
CA VAL A 90 -8.02 14.65 13.84
C VAL A 90 -7.36 15.50 14.93
N TYR A 91 -7.13 14.94 16.11
CA TYR A 91 -6.50 15.64 17.22
C TYR A 91 -5.13 16.23 16.83
N ALA A 92 -4.23 15.41 16.26
CA ALA A 92 -2.91 15.86 15.83
C ALA A 92 -2.97 16.93 14.73
N THR A 93 -3.97 16.86 13.84
CA THR A 93 -4.16 17.86 12.79
C THR A 93 -4.54 19.23 13.38
N PHE A 94 -5.32 19.28 14.45
CA PHE A 94 -5.71 20.55 15.09
C PHE A 94 -4.66 21.06 16.09
N THR A 95 -4.02 20.17 16.85
CA THR A 95 -3.11 20.55 17.94
C THR A 95 -1.63 20.52 17.58
N SER A 96 -1.24 19.80 16.54
CA SER A 96 0.15 19.47 16.18
C SER A 96 0.85 18.60 17.24
N GLU A 97 0.08 17.84 18.02
CA GLU A 97 0.59 16.92 19.05
C GLU A 97 0.32 15.45 18.68
N ALA A 98 0.97 14.52 19.37
CA ALA A 98 0.72 13.07 19.27
C ALA A 98 0.96 12.46 17.86
N GLY A 99 1.71 13.10 16.99
CA GLY A 99 1.86 12.63 15.60
C GLY A 99 2.47 11.23 15.47
N LEU A 100 3.41 10.83 16.35
CA LEU A 100 3.91 9.46 16.38
C LEU A 100 2.82 8.47 16.77
N GLY A 101 1.92 8.84 17.69
CA GLY A 101 0.75 8.02 18.04
C GLY A 101 -0.16 7.78 16.84
N VAL A 102 -0.40 8.81 16.01
CA VAL A 102 -1.17 8.66 14.75
C VAL A 102 -0.52 7.61 13.86
N LEU A 103 0.79 7.70 13.60
CA LEU A 103 1.49 6.76 12.73
C LEU A 103 1.46 5.34 13.27
N MET A 104 1.64 5.17 14.58
CA MET A 104 1.54 3.86 15.25
C MET A 104 0.14 3.26 15.08
N MET A 105 -0.91 4.07 15.31
CA MET A 105 -2.29 3.59 15.22
C MET A 105 -2.73 3.32 13.77
N ILE A 106 -2.24 4.07 12.78
CA ILE A 106 -2.46 3.77 11.35
C ILE A 106 -1.82 2.43 10.99
N ALA A 107 -0.56 2.21 11.39
CA ALA A 107 0.13 0.94 11.16
C ALA A 107 -0.58 -0.23 11.86
N ALA A 108 -0.96 -0.05 13.14
CA ALA A 108 -1.72 -1.05 13.90
C ALA A 108 -3.07 -1.35 13.24
N THR A 109 -3.79 -0.34 12.73
CA THR A 109 -5.08 -0.52 12.03
C THR A 109 -4.90 -1.36 10.76
N ALA A 110 -3.90 -1.04 9.94
CA ALA A 110 -3.63 -1.79 8.71
C ALA A 110 -3.28 -3.26 9.02
N CYS A 111 -2.40 -3.49 9.99
CA CYS A 111 -1.99 -4.84 10.39
C CYS A 111 -3.12 -5.61 11.08
N SER A 112 -3.94 -4.96 11.95
CA SER A 112 -5.12 -5.57 12.58
C SER A 112 -6.16 -5.97 11.53
N GLY A 113 -6.38 -5.13 10.52
CA GLY A 113 -7.29 -5.46 9.41
C GLY A 113 -6.84 -6.69 8.62
N LEU A 114 -5.53 -6.79 8.32
CA LEU A 114 -4.96 -7.98 7.67
C LEU A 114 -5.08 -9.23 8.56
N ALA A 115 -4.76 -9.09 9.86
CA ALA A 115 -4.88 -10.17 10.83
C ALA A 115 -6.32 -10.63 11.00
N LEU A 116 -7.28 -9.70 11.05
CA LEU A 116 -8.71 -9.99 11.10
C LEU A 116 -9.16 -10.80 9.88
N CYS A 117 -8.73 -10.40 8.66
CA CYS A 117 -8.99 -11.19 7.45
C CYS A 117 -8.44 -12.62 7.57
N LEU A 118 -7.23 -12.79 8.11
CA LEU A 118 -6.65 -14.11 8.32
C LEU A 118 -7.43 -14.93 9.35
N VAL A 119 -7.88 -14.31 10.44
CA VAL A 119 -8.66 -14.98 11.50
C VAL A 119 -10.05 -15.38 11.00
N LEU A 120 -10.75 -14.47 10.29
CA LEU A 120 -12.13 -14.71 9.86
C LEU A 120 -12.21 -15.55 8.57
N LEU A 121 -11.35 -15.25 7.58
CA LEU A 121 -11.44 -15.79 6.22
C LEU A 121 -10.35 -16.84 5.93
N GLY A 122 -9.33 -16.97 6.78
CA GLY A 122 -8.14 -17.81 6.53
C GLY A 122 -7.26 -17.30 5.39
N ARG A 123 -7.56 -16.14 4.83
CA ARG A 123 -6.82 -15.52 3.71
C ARG A 123 -7.03 -14.01 3.69
N VAL A 124 -6.15 -13.29 3.01
CA VAL A 124 -6.39 -11.89 2.64
C VAL A 124 -7.18 -11.88 1.32
N PRO A 125 -8.36 -11.26 1.25
CA PRO A 125 -9.22 -11.31 0.06
C PRO A 125 -8.79 -10.32 -1.03
N THR A 126 -7.59 -10.52 -1.60
CA THR A 126 -7.03 -9.65 -2.65
C THR A 126 -7.86 -9.61 -3.93
N ASP A 127 -8.65 -10.68 -4.19
CA ASP A 127 -9.59 -10.76 -5.30
C ASP A 127 -10.71 -9.70 -5.25
N TRP A 128 -10.97 -9.10 -4.09
CA TRP A 128 -11.95 -8.01 -3.98
C TRP A 128 -11.48 -6.73 -4.67
N ILE A 129 -10.16 -6.52 -4.80
CA ILE A 129 -9.56 -5.34 -5.44
C ILE A 129 -9.94 -5.25 -6.93
N ILE A 130 -10.09 -6.40 -7.61
CA ILE A 130 -10.41 -6.47 -9.04
C ILE A 130 -11.90 -6.66 -9.35
N ARG A 131 -12.78 -6.31 -8.42
CA ARG A 131 -14.24 -6.37 -8.63
C ARG A 131 -14.81 -5.04 -9.14
N GLY A 132 -15.95 -5.11 -9.79
CA GLY A 132 -16.66 -3.92 -10.27
C GLY A 132 -15.91 -3.16 -11.37
N PRO A 133 -15.66 -1.85 -11.21
CA PRO A 133 -15.00 -1.01 -12.23
C PRO A 133 -13.52 -1.37 -12.44
N PHE A 134 -12.90 -2.04 -11.47
CA PHE A 134 -11.50 -2.50 -11.55
C PHE A 134 -11.36 -3.94 -12.07
N ALA A 135 -12.45 -4.59 -12.47
CA ALA A 135 -12.39 -5.92 -13.08
C ALA A 135 -11.60 -5.90 -14.41
N PHE A 136 -10.78 -6.92 -14.61
CA PHE A 136 -10.02 -7.06 -15.86
C PHE A 136 -10.97 -7.29 -17.03
N ARG A 137 -10.93 -6.38 -18.02
CA ARG A 137 -11.73 -6.45 -19.25
C ARG A 137 -10.84 -6.10 -20.43
N SER A 138 -11.00 -6.82 -21.53
CA SER A 138 -10.32 -6.48 -22.78
C SER A 138 -10.83 -5.15 -23.33
N ALA A 139 -9.92 -4.35 -23.89
CA ALA A 139 -10.29 -3.13 -24.60
C ALA A 139 -11.17 -3.43 -25.83
N ALA A 140 -12.05 -2.50 -26.20
CA ALA A 140 -12.86 -2.64 -27.41
C ALA A 140 -11.94 -2.71 -28.66
N SER A 141 -12.00 -3.82 -29.38
CA SER A 141 -11.14 -4.10 -30.54
C SER A 141 -11.41 -3.22 -31.74
N SER A 142 -12.60 -2.58 -31.79
CA SER A 142 -13.02 -1.68 -32.88
C SER A 142 -12.40 -0.30 -32.85
N ARG A 143 -11.72 0.09 -31.74
CA ARG A 143 -11.12 1.43 -31.62
C ARG A 143 -9.77 1.51 -32.33
N PRO A 144 -9.46 2.62 -33.03
CA PRO A 144 -8.14 2.84 -33.64
C PRO A 144 -7.07 3.00 -32.57
N ALA A 145 -5.81 2.69 -32.91
CA ALA A 145 -4.67 2.81 -31.99
C ALA A 145 -4.51 4.22 -31.39
N SER A 146 -4.79 5.26 -32.17
CA SER A 146 -4.76 6.65 -31.71
C SER A 146 -5.74 6.93 -30.57
N ALA A 147 -6.93 6.33 -30.60
CA ALA A 147 -7.91 6.47 -29.51
C ALA A 147 -7.46 5.77 -28.22
N HIS A 148 -6.73 4.66 -28.33
CA HIS A 148 -6.13 4.02 -27.15
C HIS A 148 -4.98 4.87 -26.58
N VAL A 149 -4.16 5.49 -27.41
CA VAL A 149 -3.08 6.39 -26.97
C VAL A 149 -3.64 7.62 -26.27
N SER A 150 -4.63 8.30 -26.85
CA SER A 150 -5.25 9.48 -26.22
C SER A 150 -5.95 9.14 -24.90
N ALA A 151 -6.66 8.02 -24.84
CA ALA A 151 -7.26 7.52 -23.58
C ALA A 151 -6.17 7.24 -22.52
N THR A 152 -5.07 6.60 -22.91
CA THR A 152 -3.94 6.33 -22.02
C THR A 152 -3.30 7.62 -21.49
N ILE A 153 -3.12 8.64 -22.33
CA ILE A 153 -2.60 9.95 -21.89
C ILE A 153 -3.55 10.60 -20.88
N GLY A 154 -4.86 10.62 -21.17
CA GLY A 154 -5.85 11.15 -20.22
C GLY A 154 -5.86 10.42 -18.89
N GLN A 155 -5.74 9.08 -18.90
CA GLN A 155 -5.61 8.26 -17.71
C GLN A 155 -4.32 8.59 -16.94
N MET A 156 -3.18 8.72 -17.62
CA MET A 156 -1.92 9.10 -16.99
C MET A 156 -2.01 10.47 -16.31
N ILE A 157 -2.58 11.47 -16.95
CA ILE A 157 -2.76 12.81 -16.36
C ILE A 157 -3.60 12.70 -15.07
N LEU A 158 -4.71 11.99 -15.12
CA LEU A 158 -5.59 11.81 -13.96
C LEU A 158 -4.89 11.04 -12.82
N PHE A 159 -4.27 9.90 -13.14
CA PHE A 159 -3.61 9.06 -12.12
C PHE A 159 -2.34 9.72 -11.56
N TRP A 160 -1.52 10.34 -12.41
CA TRP A 160 -0.32 11.05 -11.94
C TRP A 160 -0.71 12.29 -11.14
N GLY A 161 -1.69 13.06 -11.60
CA GLY A 161 -2.21 14.21 -10.85
C GLY A 161 -2.72 13.81 -9.46
N PHE A 162 -3.41 12.69 -9.36
CA PHE A 162 -3.93 12.20 -8.08
C PHE A 162 -2.85 11.51 -7.23
N PHE A 163 -2.21 10.44 -7.75
CA PHE A 163 -1.31 9.60 -6.94
C PHE A 163 0.10 10.17 -6.76
N LEU A 164 0.59 11.02 -7.68
CA LEU A 164 1.90 11.68 -7.59
C LEU A 164 1.81 13.17 -7.24
N GLY A 165 0.62 13.78 -7.32
CA GLY A 165 0.36 15.17 -6.97
C GLY A 165 -0.46 15.29 -5.68
N ALA A 166 -1.78 15.15 -5.78
CA ALA A 166 -2.70 15.46 -4.68
C ALA A 166 -2.41 14.63 -3.40
N VAL A 167 -2.28 13.32 -3.51
CA VAL A 167 -2.02 12.44 -2.35
C VAL A 167 -0.67 12.76 -1.68
N PRO A 168 0.47 12.85 -2.40
CA PRO A 168 1.75 13.25 -1.80
C PRO A 168 1.73 14.62 -1.13
N LEU A 169 1.05 15.61 -1.71
CA LEU A 169 0.94 16.93 -1.11
C LEU A 169 0.18 16.88 0.22
N VAL A 170 -0.94 16.12 0.28
CA VAL A 170 -1.69 15.91 1.52
C VAL A 170 -0.83 15.18 2.56
N ILE A 171 -0.14 14.10 2.17
CA ILE A 171 0.74 13.34 3.08
C ILE A 171 1.85 14.25 3.62
N SER A 172 2.54 15.01 2.76
CA SER A 172 3.61 15.93 3.17
C SER A 172 3.09 17.05 4.07
N TRP A 173 1.88 17.55 3.82
CA TRP A 173 1.23 18.54 4.69
C TRP A 173 0.90 17.93 6.06
N LEU A 174 0.34 16.72 6.12
CA LEU A 174 0.05 16.02 7.38
C LEU A 174 1.34 15.70 8.15
N GLU A 175 2.40 15.25 7.46
CA GLU A 175 3.70 14.96 8.06
C GLU A 175 4.24 16.17 8.83
N ARG A 176 4.17 17.35 8.23
CA ARG A 176 4.56 18.62 8.88
C ARG A 176 3.59 19.00 9.98
N ARG A 177 2.30 18.86 9.73
CA ARG A 177 1.24 19.22 10.70
C ARG A 177 1.30 18.35 11.95
N TRP A 178 1.64 17.08 11.82
CA TRP A 178 1.81 16.14 12.92
C TRP A 178 3.20 16.17 13.56
N MET A 179 4.07 17.09 13.13
CA MET A 179 5.43 17.26 13.65
C MET A 179 6.30 15.99 13.57
N VAL A 180 6.07 15.15 12.56
CA VAL A 180 6.83 13.90 12.32
C VAL A 180 7.77 13.99 11.13
N TYR A 181 8.01 15.19 10.60
CA TYR A 181 8.91 15.42 9.48
C TYR A 181 10.37 15.16 9.89
N LEU A 182 11.16 14.68 8.93
CA LEU A 182 12.60 14.54 9.06
C LEU A 182 13.27 15.52 8.08
N PRO A 183 14.18 16.39 8.54
CA PRO A 183 14.87 17.30 7.64
C PRO A 183 15.82 16.50 6.73
N LEU A 184 15.61 16.59 5.41
CA LEU A 184 16.49 15.96 4.42
C LEU A 184 17.40 17.01 3.77
N PRO A 185 18.66 16.68 3.45
CA PRO A 185 19.58 17.58 2.75
C PRO A 185 19.04 17.98 1.36
N GLN A 186 19.38 19.17 0.89
CA GLN A 186 18.95 19.68 -0.42
C GLN A 186 19.38 18.77 -1.61
N SER A 187 20.51 18.10 -1.47
CA SER A 187 21.00 17.11 -2.46
C SER A 187 20.01 15.97 -2.72
N VAL A 188 19.21 15.61 -1.72
CA VAL A 188 18.18 14.58 -1.82
C VAL A 188 17.06 15.02 -2.77
N ALA A 189 16.66 16.28 -2.73
CA ALA A 189 15.63 16.82 -3.64
C ALA A 189 16.13 16.80 -5.10
N THR A 190 17.41 17.13 -5.34
CA THR A 190 18.00 17.04 -6.69
C THR A 190 18.01 15.60 -7.21
N ALA A 191 18.41 14.64 -6.35
CA ALA A 191 18.34 13.22 -6.71
C ALA A 191 16.89 12.79 -7.01
N GLY A 192 15.93 13.26 -6.20
CA GLY A 192 14.49 13.04 -6.42
C GLY A 192 14.01 13.54 -7.78
N ALA A 193 14.45 14.73 -8.19
CA ALA A 193 14.10 15.30 -9.51
C ALA A 193 14.66 14.45 -10.66
N VAL A 194 15.89 13.99 -10.57
CA VAL A 194 16.49 13.09 -11.57
C VAL A 194 15.73 11.77 -11.64
N ILE A 195 15.41 11.15 -10.49
CA ILE A 195 14.63 9.91 -10.42
C ILE A 195 13.25 10.12 -11.06
N LEU A 196 12.55 11.20 -10.71
CA LEU A 196 11.23 11.52 -11.25
C LEU A 196 11.27 11.69 -12.78
N MET A 197 12.27 12.39 -13.28
CA MET A 197 12.44 12.59 -14.74
C MET A 197 12.68 11.26 -15.45
N LEU A 198 13.63 10.44 -15.02
CA LEU A 198 13.95 9.16 -15.66
C LEU A 198 12.79 8.18 -15.57
N ALA A 199 12.13 8.11 -14.41
CA ALA A 199 10.96 7.27 -14.22
C ALA A 199 9.77 7.74 -15.07
N SER A 200 9.60 9.06 -15.28
CA SER A 200 8.55 9.59 -16.15
C SER A 200 8.81 9.24 -17.63
N ILE A 201 10.03 9.30 -18.09
CA ILE A 201 10.42 8.85 -19.44
C ILE A 201 10.09 7.34 -19.59
N LEU A 202 10.46 6.52 -18.61
CA LEU A 202 10.14 5.09 -18.62
C LEU A 202 8.63 4.84 -18.62
N GLY A 203 7.88 5.58 -17.78
CA GLY A 203 6.42 5.48 -17.69
C GLY A 203 5.72 5.82 -19.01
N VAL A 204 6.08 6.95 -19.63
CA VAL A 204 5.53 7.37 -20.93
C VAL A 204 5.89 6.35 -22.01
N ALA A 205 7.15 5.95 -22.13
CA ALA A 205 7.58 4.96 -23.11
C ALA A 205 6.83 3.62 -22.95
N SER A 206 6.59 3.20 -21.71
CA SER A 206 5.84 1.98 -21.41
C SER A 206 4.37 2.10 -21.79
N ALA A 207 3.73 3.22 -21.44
CA ALA A 207 2.32 3.48 -21.73
C ALA A 207 2.06 3.58 -23.24
N VAL A 208 2.92 4.31 -23.98
CA VAL A 208 2.84 4.41 -25.45
C VAL A 208 3.06 3.04 -26.10
N THR A 209 4.02 2.25 -25.61
CA THR A 209 4.27 0.90 -26.15
C THR A 209 3.07 -0.02 -25.90
N MET A 210 2.48 0.02 -24.71
CA MET A 210 1.30 -0.77 -24.38
C MET A 210 0.09 -0.38 -25.22
N SER A 211 -0.22 0.90 -25.34
CA SER A 211 -1.40 1.36 -26.07
C SER A 211 -1.27 1.17 -27.58
N SER A 212 -0.09 1.41 -28.16
CA SER A 212 0.13 1.29 -29.62
C SER A 212 0.25 -0.16 -30.09
N ARG A 213 0.98 -1.01 -29.37
CA ARG A 213 1.23 -2.42 -29.74
C ARG A 213 0.25 -3.40 -29.12
N GLY A 214 -0.22 -3.12 -27.89
CA GLY A 214 -1.17 -3.97 -27.17
C GLY A 214 -2.63 -3.73 -27.59
N ARG A 215 -2.94 -2.62 -28.24
CA ARG A 215 -4.32 -2.19 -28.56
C ARG A 215 -5.22 -2.18 -27.33
N GLY A 216 -4.79 -1.52 -26.27
CA GLY A 216 -5.48 -1.37 -25.02
C GLY A 216 -4.90 -0.24 -24.19
N THR A 217 -5.31 -0.13 -22.95
CA THR A 217 -4.79 0.85 -22.00
C THR A 217 -4.20 0.16 -20.76
N PRO A 218 -3.45 0.88 -19.92
CA PRO A 218 -2.95 0.32 -18.65
C PRO A 218 -4.04 0.01 -17.63
N LEU A 219 -5.26 0.51 -17.81
CA LEU A 219 -6.34 0.26 -16.85
C LEU A 219 -6.86 -1.17 -16.93
N PRO A 220 -7.21 -1.79 -15.78
CA PRO A 220 -7.85 -3.11 -15.73
C PRO A 220 -9.10 -3.21 -16.61
N SER A 221 -9.90 -2.15 -16.67
CA SER A 221 -11.15 -2.11 -17.46
C SER A 221 -10.96 -2.03 -18.98
N ALA A 222 -9.74 -1.88 -19.49
CA ALA A 222 -9.42 -1.79 -20.92
C ALA A 222 -8.05 -2.41 -21.25
N MET A 223 -7.81 -3.62 -20.75
CA MET A 223 -6.57 -4.37 -20.89
C MET A 223 -6.16 -4.60 -22.35
N PRO A 224 -4.85 -4.69 -22.66
CA PRO A 224 -4.33 -4.95 -23.99
C PRO A 224 -4.92 -6.23 -24.62
N ASN A 225 -5.25 -6.16 -25.93
CA ASN A 225 -5.75 -7.30 -26.69
C ASN A 225 -4.61 -8.20 -27.23
N ARG A 226 -3.37 -7.76 -27.15
CA ARG A 226 -2.18 -8.50 -27.58
C ARG A 226 -1.14 -8.44 -26.48
N LEU A 227 -0.38 -9.53 -26.31
CA LEU A 227 0.74 -9.55 -25.38
C LEU A 227 1.84 -8.59 -25.86
N VAL A 228 2.27 -7.68 -24.98
CA VAL A 228 3.28 -6.68 -25.30
C VAL A 228 4.63 -7.13 -24.77
N ILE A 229 5.55 -7.45 -25.70
CA ILE A 229 6.93 -7.89 -25.40
C ILE A 229 7.96 -6.89 -25.96
N ALA A 230 7.53 -5.68 -26.34
CA ALA A 230 8.34 -4.70 -27.04
C ALA A 230 8.68 -3.51 -26.16
N GLY A 231 9.66 -2.68 -26.60
CA GLY A 231 10.09 -1.51 -25.85
C GLY A 231 10.56 -1.86 -24.44
N PRO A 232 10.16 -1.13 -23.40
CA PRO A 232 10.53 -1.41 -22.02
C PRO A 232 10.11 -2.81 -21.52
N TYR A 233 9.04 -3.40 -22.08
CA TYR A 233 8.53 -4.73 -21.72
C TYR A 233 9.48 -5.89 -22.11
N ARG A 234 10.47 -5.65 -22.97
CA ARG A 234 11.51 -6.66 -23.22
C ARG A 234 12.52 -6.81 -22.10
N TRP A 235 12.63 -5.78 -21.23
CA TRP A 235 13.60 -5.76 -20.15
C TRP A 235 13.00 -6.17 -18.81
N VAL A 236 11.81 -5.68 -18.52
CA VAL A 236 11.02 -6.03 -17.32
C VAL A 236 9.56 -6.22 -17.71
N ARG A 237 8.87 -7.15 -17.03
CA ARG A 237 7.47 -7.43 -17.36
C ARG A 237 6.51 -6.30 -16.99
N ASN A 238 6.86 -5.50 -15.98
CA ASN A 238 5.98 -4.43 -15.50
C ASN A 238 6.69 -3.07 -15.38
N PRO A 239 7.15 -2.52 -16.51
CA PRO A 239 7.92 -1.28 -16.50
C PRO A 239 7.09 -0.08 -16.02
N MET A 240 5.76 -0.10 -16.15
CA MET A 240 4.90 0.96 -15.64
C MET A 240 4.83 0.96 -14.11
N ALA A 241 4.80 -0.23 -13.47
CA ALA A 241 4.84 -0.31 -12.00
C ALA A 241 6.21 0.16 -11.48
N VAL A 242 7.30 -0.25 -12.13
CA VAL A 242 8.66 0.24 -11.80
C VAL A 242 8.71 1.77 -11.90
N ALA A 243 8.19 2.33 -13.00
CA ALA A 243 8.13 3.78 -13.20
C ALA A 243 7.30 4.47 -12.13
N GLY A 244 6.08 4.00 -11.85
CA GLY A 244 5.19 4.63 -10.88
C GLY A 244 5.75 4.64 -9.46
N ILE A 245 6.40 3.55 -9.03
CA ILE A 245 7.05 3.47 -7.72
C ILE A 245 8.24 4.44 -7.66
N ALA A 246 9.11 4.43 -8.68
CA ALA A 246 10.25 5.34 -8.74
C ALA A 246 9.81 6.81 -8.80
N GLN A 247 8.73 7.14 -9.53
CA GLN A 247 8.13 8.47 -9.52
C GLN A 247 7.64 8.86 -8.13
N GLY A 248 6.92 7.98 -7.42
CA GLY A 248 6.46 8.24 -6.06
C GLY A 248 7.60 8.49 -5.09
N VAL A 249 8.68 7.70 -5.18
CA VAL A 249 9.92 7.94 -4.41
C VAL A 249 10.53 9.29 -4.79
N GLY A 250 10.67 9.59 -6.09
CA GLY A 250 11.19 10.87 -6.57
C GLY A 250 10.43 12.08 -6.05
N VAL A 251 9.07 12.02 -6.07
CA VAL A 251 8.21 13.05 -5.49
C VAL A 251 8.43 13.19 -4.00
N GLY A 252 8.53 12.08 -3.24
CA GLY A 252 8.81 12.10 -1.80
C GLY A 252 10.13 12.78 -1.47
N LEU A 253 11.18 12.49 -2.24
CA LEU A 253 12.50 13.11 -2.08
C LEU A 253 12.47 14.63 -2.41
N ILE A 254 11.73 15.04 -3.45
CA ILE A 254 11.55 16.46 -3.81
C ILE A 254 10.81 17.21 -2.71
N LEU A 255 9.76 16.62 -2.15
CA LEU A 255 8.98 17.22 -1.06
C LEU A 255 9.70 17.18 0.29
N GLY A 256 10.82 16.47 0.40
CA GLY A 256 11.50 16.21 1.66
C GLY A 256 10.64 15.39 2.64
N SER A 257 9.76 14.52 2.12
CA SER A 257 8.77 13.78 2.89
C SER A 257 9.09 12.28 2.89
N TRP A 258 9.51 11.77 4.03
CA TRP A 258 9.74 10.33 4.18
C TRP A 258 8.43 9.53 4.18
N LEU A 259 7.31 10.12 4.62
CA LEU A 259 6.00 9.47 4.55
C LEU A 259 5.53 9.28 3.10
N VAL A 260 5.85 10.21 2.19
CA VAL A 260 5.56 10.04 0.76
C VAL A 260 6.44 8.92 0.16
N VAL A 261 7.71 8.80 0.58
CA VAL A 261 8.55 7.67 0.19
C VAL A 261 7.97 6.36 0.71
N ALA A 262 7.56 6.32 1.99
CA ALA A 262 6.91 5.15 2.58
C ALA A 262 5.60 4.79 1.85
N TYR A 263 4.79 5.78 1.48
CA TYR A 263 3.59 5.59 0.66
C TYR A 263 3.91 4.90 -0.67
N ALA A 264 4.95 5.34 -1.39
CA ALA A 264 5.37 4.71 -2.65
C ALA A 264 5.83 3.26 -2.43
N MET A 265 6.57 2.99 -1.36
CA MET A 265 7.05 1.65 -1.00
C MET A 265 5.89 0.73 -0.59
N ILE A 266 4.94 1.21 0.20
CA ILE A 266 3.72 0.46 0.56
C ILE A 266 2.89 0.18 -0.69
N GLY A 267 2.72 1.16 -1.58
CA GLY A 267 2.08 0.96 -2.88
C GLY A 267 2.75 -0.14 -3.72
N SER A 268 4.09 -0.20 -3.71
CA SER A 268 4.86 -1.29 -4.32
C SER A 268 4.51 -2.66 -3.73
N LEU A 269 4.43 -2.76 -2.41
CA LEU A 269 4.07 -4.02 -1.74
C LEU A 269 2.63 -4.44 -2.09
N VAL A 270 1.68 -3.51 -2.00
CA VAL A 270 0.28 -3.78 -2.37
C VAL A 270 0.19 -4.24 -3.83
N TRP A 271 0.86 -3.55 -4.75
CA TRP A 271 0.86 -3.97 -6.14
C TRP A 271 1.48 -5.37 -6.32
N ASN A 272 2.65 -5.62 -5.73
CA ASN A 272 3.39 -6.88 -5.88
C ASN A 272 2.64 -8.11 -5.31
N TYR A 273 1.95 -7.95 -4.18
CA TYR A 273 1.32 -9.07 -3.48
C TYR A 273 -0.19 -9.19 -3.71
N ALA A 274 -0.87 -8.10 -4.04
CA ALA A 274 -2.31 -8.10 -4.22
C ALA A 274 -2.74 -7.97 -5.69
N VAL A 275 -2.12 -7.09 -6.49
CA VAL A 275 -2.56 -6.81 -7.86
C VAL A 275 -1.86 -7.70 -8.89
N ARG A 276 -0.52 -7.75 -8.84
CA ARG A 276 0.29 -8.50 -9.82
C ARG A 276 -0.11 -9.98 -9.99
N PRO A 277 -0.35 -10.76 -8.92
CA PRO A 277 -0.72 -12.17 -9.10
C PRO A 277 -2.02 -12.36 -9.88
N LEU A 278 -2.97 -11.43 -9.69
CA LEU A 278 -4.26 -11.44 -10.38
C LEU A 278 -4.11 -11.01 -11.84
N GLU A 279 -3.28 -10.01 -12.11
CA GLU A 279 -2.94 -9.56 -13.47
C GLU A 279 -2.19 -10.65 -14.25
N GLU A 280 -1.17 -11.29 -13.65
CA GLU A 280 -0.44 -12.39 -14.30
C GLU A 280 -1.33 -13.60 -14.56
N ALA A 281 -2.29 -13.90 -13.67
CA ALA A 281 -3.27 -14.96 -13.90
C ALA A 281 -4.21 -14.64 -15.07
N ASP A 282 -4.69 -13.39 -15.19
CA ASP A 282 -5.50 -12.95 -16.34
C ASP A 282 -4.70 -13.04 -17.65
N LEU A 283 -3.46 -12.57 -17.65
CA LEU A 283 -2.57 -12.66 -18.82
C LEU A 283 -2.29 -14.11 -19.21
N GLU A 284 -2.09 -15.00 -18.25
CA GLU A 284 -1.89 -16.43 -18.53
C GLU A 284 -3.15 -17.09 -19.10
N ASN A 285 -4.33 -16.75 -18.59
CA ASN A 285 -5.61 -17.23 -19.10
C ASN A 285 -5.87 -16.76 -20.54
N ARG A 286 -5.45 -15.54 -20.89
CA ARG A 286 -5.70 -14.94 -22.22
C ARG A 286 -4.65 -15.31 -23.26
N PHE A 287 -3.38 -15.42 -22.89
CA PHE A 287 -2.27 -15.61 -23.82
C PHE A 287 -1.56 -16.99 -23.66
N GLY A 288 -1.92 -17.77 -22.66
CA GLY A 288 -1.50 -19.17 -22.50
C GLY A 288 0.01 -19.38 -22.56
N ALA A 289 0.45 -20.22 -23.49
CA ALA A 289 1.85 -20.61 -23.66
C ALA A 289 2.78 -19.43 -24.04
N GLU A 290 2.27 -18.41 -24.74
CA GLU A 290 3.02 -17.23 -25.11
C GLU A 290 3.41 -16.42 -23.87
N PHE A 291 2.47 -16.19 -22.95
CA PHE A 291 2.74 -15.52 -21.68
C PHE A 291 3.69 -16.33 -20.80
N ARG A 292 3.54 -17.67 -20.72
CA ARG A 292 4.46 -18.51 -19.93
C ARG A 292 5.90 -18.42 -20.43
N ARG A 293 6.13 -18.44 -21.75
CA ARG A 293 7.45 -18.23 -22.36
C ARG A 293 8.00 -16.85 -22.04
N TYR A 294 7.19 -15.81 -22.17
CA TYR A 294 7.58 -14.45 -21.81
C TYR A 294 7.96 -14.34 -20.32
N ARG A 295 7.14 -14.91 -19.42
CA ARG A 295 7.39 -14.91 -17.97
C ARG A 295 8.68 -15.66 -17.60
N SER A 296 9.05 -16.70 -18.30
CA SER A 296 10.30 -17.44 -18.04
C SER A 296 11.54 -16.66 -18.51
N SER A 297 11.43 -15.88 -19.58
CA SER A 297 12.56 -15.15 -20.18
C SER A 297 12.78 -13.75 -19.58
N VAL A 298 11.74 -13.07 -19.12
CA VAL A 298 11.80 -11.69 -18.65
C VAL A 298 11.44 -11.60 -17.16
N SER A 299 12.28 -10.93 -16.34
CA SER A 299 12.02 -10.70 -14.92
C SER A 299 10.92 -9.66 -14.71
N CYS A 300 10.28 -9.66 -13.51
CA CYS A 300 9.21 -8.71 -13.21
C CYS A 300 9.75 -7.30 -12.97
N TRP A 301 10.78 -7.18 -12.12
CA TRP A 301 11.23 -5.90 -11.55
C TRP A 301 12.59 -5.42 -12.05
N VAL A 302 13.54 -6.31 -12.20
CA VAL A 302 14.93 -6.00 -12.54
C VAL A 302 15.29 -6.73 -13.83
N PRO A 303 15.90 -6.06 -14.81
CA PRO A 303 16.37 -6.71 -16.02
C PRO A 303 17.31 -7.89 -15.69
N ARG A 304 17.15 -9.00 -16.39
CA ARG A 304 18.17 -10.05 -16.32
C ARG A 304 19.39 -9.57 -17.08
N VAL A 305 20.47 -9.32 -16.38
CA VAL A 305 21.78 -9.06 -17.00
C VAL A 305 22.32 -10.39 -17.50
N GLY A 306 22.37 -10.59 -18.83
CA GLY A 306 22.98 -11.61 -19.61
C GLY A 306 23.30 -12.98 -18.97
N ARG A 307 22.54 -14.01 -19.40
CA ARG A 307 23.13 -15.28 -19.80
C ARG A 307 22.89 -15.41 -21.30
N ASN A 308 23.93 -15.09 -22.08
CA ASN A 308 24.02 -15.55 -23.46
C ASN A 308 24.02 -17.08 -23.49
#